data_86dc913d3c0dd528e4b7904b231fb0f2
#
_entry.id   86dc913d3c0dd528e4b7904b231fb0f2
#
_cell.length_a   1.000
_cell.length_b   1.000
_cell.length_c   1.000
_cell.angle_alpha   90.00
_cell.angle_beta   90.00
_cell.angle_gamma   90.00
#
_symmetry.space_group_name_H-M   'P 1'
#
loop_
_entity.id
_entity.type
_entity.pdbx_description
1 polymer ?
#
loop_
_entity_poly.entity_id
_entity_poly.type
_entity_poly.pdbx_seq_one_letter_code
_entity_poly.pdbx_strand_id
1 'polypeptide(L)'
;MMRRRARTAIWALVALVPVFVVAVLAAEPFVYLRGGVQVAYAELTPRVIELGLPDPHERIGGLITADLDGDGRWDFIITGVGRVTAVSASGDRLWSKEVDIQVTGQAESEGLPGLHAPGVQAADIDGDGATEVLFLTRGGALYVLDGASGVERAAVHLQAPPPEAERWEHLVVANFRGKGDRDLLLQATNAAGYRMGRFLAAYALDELLRDGAAASPLWARDDFLANAHNGARIADLDGDGRHEVLGGDIIRPDGERLSRLPVEGHLDSLFVADVRPDLPGLEVVALEEGGPERVFLYNHTGLIWEAHHQHQEPQNAAVGDFDADRPGLEIWCRSRYDRHQQPWVLDARGEVIASYEMAEVAPKGWTVKGVEEIFTIHWTGGPAAQAVAKERHTAGDVALFDPLTGAFLWRLDEQADRLYVADVSGDWREEIIVLNGSELHIYENPGPNPDPDRPSLWDQDHYRRSKLTWNYYSP
;
A
#
# COMPACT_ATOMS: atom_id res chain seq x y z
N MET A 1 10.93 102.88 -16.71
CA MET A 1 10.24 102.09 -17.75
C MET A 1 10.97 100.81 -18.00
N MET A 2 10.62 99.73 -17.31
CA MET A 2 11.20 98.43 -17.53
C MET A 2 10.15 97.35 -17.26
N ARG A 3 9.68 96.64 -18.21
CA ARG A 3 8.72 95.54 -18.13
C ARG A 3 9.45 94.28 -17.66
N ARG A 4 9.07 93.73 -16.51
CA ARG A 4 9.47 92.42 -16.04
C ARG A 4 8.54 91.33 -16.55
N ARG A 5 9.11 90.39 -17.29
CA ARG A 5 8.39 89.21 -17.75
C ARG A 5 8.44 88.17 -16.64
N ALA A 6 7.26 87.67 -16.22
CA ALA A 6 7.12 86.53 -15.34
C ALA A 6 7.37 85.24 -16.12
N ARG A 7 8.24 84.38 -15.60
CA ARG A 7 8.43 83.00 -16.07
C ARG A 7 7.64 82.10 -15.14
N THR A 8 6.65 81.43 -15.71
CA THR A 8 5.89 80.35 -15.06
C THR A 8 6.71 79.07 -15.13
N ALA A 9 7.10 78.50 -13.98
CA ALA A 9 7.72 77.16 -13.93
C ALA A 9 6.64 76.10 -13.76
N ILE A 10 6.56 75.19 -14.68
CA ILE A 10 5.71 73.99 -14.64
C ILE A 10 6.50 72.92 -13.93
N TRP A 11 6.06 72.47 -12.76
CA TRP A 11 6.56 71.30 -12.08
C TRP A 11 5.85 70.04 -12.60
N ALA A 12 6.57 69.18 -13.28
CA ALA A 12 6.08 67.85 -13.61
C ALA A 12 6.25 66.91 -12.41
N LEU A 13 5.14 66.43 -11.86
CA LEU A 13 5.12 65.42 -10.83
C LEU A 13 5.39 64.06 -11.51
N VAL A 14 6.56 63.50 -11.33
CA VAL A 14 6.86 62.13 -11.71
C VAL A 14 6.39 61.21 -10.58
N ALA A 15 5.29 60.51 -10.76
CA ALA A 15 4.82 59.48 -9.87
C ALA A 15 5.72 58.25 -10.02
N LEU A 16 6.53 57.96 -9.02
CA LEU A 16 7.26 56.68 -8.87
C LEU A 16 6.23 55.61 -8.45
N VAL A 17 5.89 54.73 -9.37
CA VAL A 17 5.19 53.49 -9.04
C VAL A 17 6.23 52.51 -8.51
N PRO A 18 6.12 52.00 -7.28
CA PRO A 18 7.03 50.96 -6.84
C PRO A 18 6.71 49.66 -7.60
N VAL A 19 7.62 49.20 -8.42
CA VAL A 19 7.61 47.83 -8.98
C VAL A 19 8.04 46.91 -7.85
N PHE A 20 7.08 46.22 -7.28
CA PHE A 20 7.41 45.06 -6.43
C PHE A 20 7.88 43.92 -7.36
N VAL A 21 9.18 43.69 -7.39
CA VAL A 21 9.75 42.47 -7.92
C VAL A 21 9.49 41.40 -6.85
N VAL A 22 8.47 40.60 -7.05
CA VAL A 22 8.31 39.34 -6.31
C VAL A 22 9.42 38.42 -6.85
N ALA A 23 10.49 38.29 -6.10
CA ALA A 23 11.47 37.25 -6.35
C ALA A 23 10.77 35.91 -6.01
N VAL A 24 10.28 35.23 -7.01
CA VAL A 24 9.97 33.80 -6.89
C VAL A 24 11.33 33.13 -6.68
N LEU A 25 11.62 32.73 -5.42
CA LEU A 25 12.70 31.82 -5.15
C LEU A 25 12.31 30.50 -5.81
N ALA A 26 12.80 30.25 -6.99
CA ALA A 26 12.73 28.94 -7.58
C ALA A 26 13.50 28.00 -6.65
N ALA A 27 12.81 26.99 -6.13
CA ALA A 27 13.49 25.91 -5.40
C ALA A 27 14.60 25.36 -6.30
N GLU A 28 15.79 25.17 -5.77
CA GLU A 28 16.87 24.59 -6.54
C GLU A 28 16.45 23.18 -6.99
N PRO A 29 16.53 22.83 -8.27
CA PRO A 29 16.13 21.52 -8.73
C PRO A 29 16.97 20.45 -8.01
N PHE A 30 16.34 19.40 -7.57
CA PHE A 30 17.05 18.26 -6.99
C PHE A 30 17.95 17.64 -8.05
N VAL A 31 19.24 17.49 -7.75
CA VAL A 31 20.24 17.01 -8.69
C VAL A 31 20.72 15.63 -8.31
N TYR A 32 20.50 14.69 -9.20
CA TYR A 32 20.89 13.30 -9.05
C TYR A 32 22.00 12.93 -10.07
N LEU A 33 22.95 12.08 -9.66
CA LEU A 33 24.03 11.60 -10.52
C LEU A 33 23.74 10.16 -10.99
N ARG A 34 23.33 9.99 -12.23
CA ARG A 34 23.23 8.67 -12.87
C ARG A 34 24.40 8.48 -13.83
N GLY A 35 25.27 7.50 -13.56
CA GLY A 35 26.45 7.25 -14.41
C GLY A 35 27.38 8.45 -14.59
N GLY A 36 27.45 9.34 -13.58
CA GLY A 36 28.25 10.57 -13.65
C GLY A 36 27.58 11.74 -14.39
N VAL A 37 26.35 11.59 -14.85
CA VAL A 37 25.57 12.67 -15.47
C VAL A 37 24.63 13.28 -14.45
N GLN A 38 24.70 14.59 -14.29
CA GLN A 38 23.82 15.34 -13.42
C GLN A 38 22.46 15.50 -14.08
N VAL A 39 21.42 14.92 -13.49
CA VAL A 39 20.04 15.04 -13.97
C VAL A 39 19.30 15.98 -13.02
N ALA A 40 18.84 17.12 -13.55
CA ALA A 40 17.98 18.03 -12.81
C ALA A 40 16.52 17.65 -13.07
N TYR A 41 15.75 17.38 -12.03
CA TYR A 41 14.34 17.13 -12.14
C TYR A 41 13.55 18.42 -11.90
N ALA A 42 12.50 18.63 -12.69
CA ALA A 42 11.54 19.68 -12.40
C ALA A 42 10.84 19.39 -11.06
N GLU A 43 10.43 20.42 -10.36
CA GLU A 43 9.60 20.29 -9.18
C GLU A 43 8.30 19.56 -9.56
N LEU A 44 7.99 18.47 -8.87
CA LEU A 44 6.74 17.75 -9.06
C LEU A 44 5.66 18.47 -8.27
N THR A 45 4.61 18.90 -8.95
CA THR A 45 3.44 19.49 -8.32
C THR A 45 2.32 18.45 -8.28
N PRO A 46 1.75 18.14 -7.11
CA PRO A 46 0.67 17.17 -7.03
C PRO A 46 -0.64 17.77 -7.54
N ARG A 47 -1.52 16.89 -8.03
CA ARG A 47 -2.94 17.16 -8.06
C ARG A 47 -3.48 16.98 -6.64
N VAL A 48 -4.15 18.00 -6.11
CA VAL A 48 -4.66 17.99 -4.73
C VAL A 48 -6.17 17.78 -4.76
N ILE A 49 -6.63 16.84 -3.93
CA ILE A 49 -8.06 16.58 -3.68
C ILE A 49 -8.34 16.89 -2.22
N GLU A 50 -9.21 17.87 -1.99
CA GLU A 50 -9.72 18.21 -0.67
C GLU A 50 -10.76 17.18 -0.22
N LEU A 51 -10.47 16.41 0.81
CA LEU A 51 -11.37 15.35 1.30
C LEU A 51 -12.52 15.90 2.13
N GLY A 52 -12.36 17.11 2.69
CA GLY A 52 -13.35 17.73 3.58
C GLY A 52 -13.62 16.87 4.82
N LEU A 53 -12.62 16.16 5.29
CA LEU A 53 -12.70 15.33 6.49
C LEU A 53 -12.52 16.21 7.73
N PRO A 54 -13.21 15.92 8.85
CA PRO A 54 -12.93 16.59 10.11
C PRO A 54 -11.62 16.08 10.69
N ASP A 55 -10.89 16.99 11.29
CA ASP A 55 -9.67 16.85 12.05
C ASP A 55 -8.49 16.09 11.41
N PRO A 56 -7.50 16.83 10.90
CA PRO A 56 -6.29 16.26 10.31
C PRO A 56 -5.36 15.56 11.33
N HIS A 57 -5.67 15.59 12.63
CA HIS A 57 -4.80 15.00 13.65
C HIS A 57 -5.04 13.52 13.92
N GLU A 58 -6.09 12.93 13.34
CA GLU A 58 -6.35 11.50 13.44
C GLU A 58 -5.61 10.75 12.34
N ARG A 59 -4.37 10.39 12.61
CA ARG A 59 -3.51 9.58 11.74
C ARG A 59 -3.88 8.09 11.75
N ILE A 60 -5.13 7.76 11.96
CA ILE A 60 -5.65 6.42 12.08
C ILE A 60 -6.54 6.14 10.89
N GLY A 61 -6.31 5.01 10.25
CA GLY A 61 -7.07 4.57 9.10
C GLY A 61 -6.18 4.24 7.90
N GLY A 62 -6.78 3.89 6.80
CA GLY A 62 -6.11 3.44 5.59
C GLY A 62 -6.67 4.06 4.32
N LEU A 63 -6.02 3.74 3.23
CA LEU A 63 -6.37 4.15 1.89
C LEU A 63 -6.24 2.93 0.97
N ILE A 64 -7.29 2.60 0.25
CA ILE A 64 -7.26 1.64 -0.86
C ILE A 64 -7.96 2.22 -2.07
N THR A 65 -7.79 1.61 -3.24
CA THR A 65 -8.47 2.03 -4.47
C THR A 65 -9.29 0.90 -5.06
N ALA A 66 -10.42 1.25 -5.66
CA ALA A 66 -11.26 0.36 -6.44
C ALA A 66 -12.08 1.20 -7.45
N ASP A 67 -12.50 0.62 -8.55
CA ASP A 67 -13.49 1.23 -9.45
C ASP A 67 -14.86 1.10 -8.79
N LEU A 68 -15.32 2.16 -8.13
CA LEU A 68 -16.55 2.15 -7.33
C LEU A 68 -17.79 2.55 -8.13
N ASP A 69 -17.62 3.41 -9.12
CA ASP A 69 -18.75 3.93 -9.91
C ASP A 69 -18.85 3.32 -11.32
N GLY A 70 -17.93 2.42 -11.68
CA GLY A 70 -17.94 1.67 -12.93
C GLY A 70 -17.45 2.49 -14.12
N ASP A 71 -16.69 3.56 -13.89
CA ASP A 71 -16.15 4.42 -14.96
C ASP A 71 -14.80 3.91 -15.52
N GLY A 72 -14.26 2.83 -14.94
CA GLY A 72 -13.00 2.20 -15.34
C GLY A 72 -11.76 2.85 -14.75
N ARG A 73 -11.89 3.77 -13.80
CA ARG A 73 -10.79 4.40 -13.07
C ARG A 73 -10.81 4.00 -11.60
N TRP A 74 -9.66 4.07 -10.97
CA TRP A 74 -9.52 3.72 -9.57
C TRP A 74 -9.91 4.90 -8.67
N ASP A 75 -11.03 4.75 -7.96
CA ASP A 75 -11.51 5.66 -6.93
C ASP A 75 -10.84 5.36 -5.59
N PHE A 76 -10.98 6.27 -4.63
CA PHE A 76 -10.33 6.17 -3.32
C PHE A 76 -11.33 5.82 -2.24
N ILE A 77 -11.01 4.81 -1.43
CA ILE A 77 -11.71 4.50 -0.18
C ILE A 77 -10.78 4.88 0.97
N ILE A 78 -11.22 5.84 1.77
CA ILE A 78 -10.45 6.37 2.90
C ILE A 78 -11.20 6.00 4.17
N THR A 79 -10.50 5.35 5.08
CA THR A 79 -11.02 4.96 6.38
C THR A 79 -10.42 5.81 7.48
N GLY A 80 -11.21 6.10 8.48
CA GLY A 80 -10.79 6.83 9.67
C GLY A 80 -11.68 6.45 10.85
N VAL A 81 -11.33 6.94 12.04
CA VAL A 81 -12.12 6.66 13.24
C VAL A 81 -13.57 7.10 13.03
N GLY A 82 -14.48 6.14 13.16
CA GLY A 82 -15.92 6.39 13.02
C GLY A 82 -16.42 6.69 11.61
N ARG A 83 -15.63 6.43 10.55
CA ARG A 83 -16.02 6.82 9.19
C ARG A 83 -15.35 6.01 8.10
N VAL A 84 -16.09 5.80 7.01
CA VAL A 84 -15.57 5.40 5.68
C VAL A 84 -16.04 6.42 4.66
N THR A 85 -15.13 6.87 3.81
CA THR A 85 -15.40 7.87 2.76
C THR A 85 -14.92 7.35 1.42
N ALA A 86 -15.72 7.51 0.38
CA ALA A 86 -15.34 7.26 -1.00
C ALA A 86 -15.26 8.57 -1.78
N VAL A 87 -14.20 8.67 -2.58
CA VAL A 87 -13.91 9.84 -3.43
C VAL A 87 -13.54 9.33 -4.81
N SER A 88 -14.13 9.88 -5.86
CA SER A 88 -13.83 9.45 -7.22
C SER A 88 -12.40 9.79 -7.65
N ALA A 89 -11.93 9.13 -8.68
CA ALA A 89 -10.66 9.45 -9.33
C ALA A 89 -10.53 10.92 -9.73
N SER A 90 -11.64 11.59 -10.06
CA SER A 90 -11.69 13.02 -10.38
C SER A 90 -11.63 13.95 -9.16
N GLY A 91 -11.85 13.40 -7.94
CA GLY A 91 -11.84 14.17 -6.69
C GLY A 91 -13.23 14.53 -6.17
N ASP A 92 -14.29 14.05 -6.81
CA ASP A 92 -15.66 14.27 -6.33
C ASP A 92 -15.96 13.27 -5.20
N ARG A 93 -16.54 13.76 -4.09
CA ARG A 93 -16.96 12.88 -3.02
C ARG A 93 -18.16 12.06 -3.50
N LEU A 94 -17.99 10.73 -3.63
CA LEU A 94 -19.08 9.81 -3.94
C LEU A 94 -20.02 9.70 -2.73
N TRP A 95 -19.48 9.38 -1.57
CA TRP A 95 -20.23 9.27 -0.32
C TRP A 95 -19.32 9.35 0.90
N SER A 96 -19.92 9.53 2.07
CA SER A 96 -19.26 9.38 3.37
C SER A 96 -20.26 8.78 4.35
N LYS A 97 -19.87 7.71 5.04
CA LYS A 97 -20.69 7.01 6.02
C LYS A 97 -20.06 7.10 7.40
N GLU A 98 -20.81 7.64 8.35
CA GLU A 98 -20.48 7.53 9.77
C GLU A 98 -20.81 6.12 10.25
N VAL A 99 -19.80 5.41 10.72
CA VAL A 99 -19.93 4.02 11.19
C VAL A 99 -18.75 3.69 12.09
N ASP A 100 -18.97 2.88 13.12
CA ASP A 100 -17.90 2.44 14.02
C ASP A 100 -17.03 1.35 13.37
N ILE A 101 -16.33 1.76 12.31
CA ILE A 101 -15.40 0.88 11.60
C ILE A 101 -14.29 0.43 12.53
N GLN A 102 -13.82 -0.79 12.32
CA GLN A 102 -12.75 -1.37 13.10
C GLN A 102 -11.40 -0.81 12.68
N VAL A 103 -11.07 0.35 13.19
CA VAL A 103 -9.71 0.91 13.21
C VAL A 103 -9.21 0.85 14.63
N THR A 104 -7.98 0.48 14.83
CA THR A 104 -7.45 0.21 16.15
C THR A 104 -6.48 1.29 16.63
N GLY A 105 -5.98 1.14 17.85
CA GLY A 105 -5.12 2.08 18.55
C GLY A 105 -3.81 2.46 17.81
N GLN A 106 -3.02 3.28 18.42
CA GLN A 106 -1.82 3.87 17.82
C GLN A 106 -0.56 3.01 18.00
N ALA A 107 -0.62 1.96 18.81
CA ALA A 107 0.50 1.10 19.10
C ALA A 107 0.31 -0.29 18.53
N GLU A 108 1.38 -0.92 18.08
CA GLU A 108 1.38 -2.32 17.64
C GLU A 108 0.82 -3.24 18.71
N SER A 109 1.14 -2.98 19.98
CA SER A 109 0.68 -3.76 21.13
C SER A 109 -0.82 -3.64 21.40
N GLU A 110 -1.49 -2.62 20.87
CA GLU A 110 -2.95 -2.43 21.00
C GLU A 110 -3.73 -3.03 19.84
N GLY A 111 -3.04 -3.76 19.01
CA GLY A 111 -3.55 -4.29 17.76
C GLY A 111 -3.32 -3.29 16.64
N LEU A 112 -2.61 -3.71 15.72
CA LEU A 112 -2.50 -3.05 14.50
C LEU A 112 -3.73 -3.18 13.78
N PRO A 113 -3.72 -2.54 12.90
CA PRO A 113 -2.88 -1.42 12.61
C PRO A 113 -3.63 -0.22 12.95
N GLY A 114 -3.32 0.28 14.08
CA GLY A 114 -3.84 1.57 14.42
C GLY A 114 -3.70 2.57 13.30
N LEU A 115 -2.91 2.19 12.34
CA LEU A 115 -2.60 3.02 11.18
C LEU A 115 -3.35 2.59 9.90
N HIS A 116 -4.05 1.46 9.89
CA HIS A 116 -4.71 0.90 8.70
C HIS A 116 -6.11 0.40 9.06
N ALA A 117 -6.92 0.13 8.06
CA ALA A 117 -8.23 -0.47 8.23
C ALA A 117 -8.23 -1.91 7.69
N PRO A 118 -7.77 -2.88 8.47
CA PRO A 118 -7.57 -4.26 8.03
C PRO A 118 -8.86 -4.97 7.61
N GLY A 119 -9.95 -4.44 8.03
CA GLY A 119 -11.24 -5.01 7.72
C GLY A 119 -11.96 -4.27 6.59
N VAL A 120 -11.28 -3.75 5.56
CA VAL A 120 -11.92 -3.11 4.41
C VAL A 120 -11.49 -3.76 3.11
N GLN A 121 -12.46 -4.14 2.29
CA GLN A 121 -12.25 -4.70 0.95
C GLN A 121 -13.24 -4.07 -0.03
N ALA A 122 -12.90 -4.13 -1.31
CA ALA A 122 -13.78 -3.72 -2.40
C ALA A 122 -13.71 -4.78 -3.51
N ALA A 123 -14.87 -5.30 -3.92
CA ALA A 123 -14.99 -6.31 -4.96
C ALA A 123 -16.42 -6.43 -5.45
N ASP A 124 -16.64 -6.97 -6.66
CA ASP A 124 -17.94 -7.44 -7.15
C ASP A 124 -18.26 -8.78 -6.50
N ILE A 125 -19.03 -8.77 -5.42
CA ILE A 125 -19.29 -9.97 -4.61
C ILE A 125 -20.52 -10.77 -5.04
N ASP A 126 -21.34 -10.23 -5.92
CA ASP A 126 -22.55 -10.91 -6.42
C ASP A 126 -22.54 -11.15 -7.94
N GLY A 127 -21.54 -10.63 -8.66
CA GLY A 127 -21.29 -10.85 -10.07
C GLY A 127 -22.21 -10.03 -10.97
N ASP A 128 -22.69 -8.89 -10.48
CA ASP A 128 -23.53 -7.96 -11.25
C ASP A 128 -22.70 -6.92 -12.02
N GLY A 129 -21.38 -6.88 -11.78
CA GLY A 129 -20.43 -5.97 -12.39
C GLY A 129 -20.24 -4.65 -11.63
N ALA A 130 -20.98 -4.44 -10.55
CA ALA A 130 -20.77 -3.32 -9.64
C ALA A 130 -19.83 -3.72 -8.49
N THR A 131 -19.08 -2.77 -7.97
CA THR A 131 -18.19 -3.00 -6.83
C THR A 131 -18.93 -2.74 -5.52
N GLU A 132 -18.84 -3.66 -4.57
CA GLU A 132 -19.26 -3.46 -3.19
C GLU A 132 -18.06 -3.12 -2.31
N VAL A 133 -18.32 -2.34 -1.24
CA VAL A 133 -17.35 -2.06 -0.17
C VAL A 133 -17.78 -2.82 1.08
N LEU A 134 -16.86 -3.65 1.58
CA LEU A 134 -17.08 -4.49 2.76
C LEU A 134 -16.17 -4.03 3.89
N PHE A 135 -16.68 -3.99 5.12
CA PHE A 135 -15.86 -3.71 6.29
C PHE A 135 -16.44 -4.30 7.57
N LEU A 136 -15.56 -4.45 8.56
CA LEU A 136 -15.88 -4.90 9.91
C LEU A 136 -16.08 -3.70 10.84
N THR A 137 -17.06 -3.80 11.74
CA THR A 137 -17.25 -2.84 12.83
C THR A 137 -16.71 -3.37 14.15
N ARG A 138 -16.45 -2.47 15.09
CA ARG A 138 -16.04 -2.85 16.46
C ARG A 138 -17.07 -3.71 17.18
N GLY A 139 -18.34 -3.56 16.82
CA GLY A 139 -19.44 -4.38 17.33
C GLY A 139 -19.50 -5.79 16.74
N GLY A 140 -18.58 -6.18 15.86
CA GLY A 140 -18.52 -7.50 15.24
C GLY A 140 -19.56 -7.69 14.13
N ALA A 141 -19.96 -6.63 13.47
CA ALA A 141 -20.80 -6.70 12.28
C ALA A 141 -19.97 -6.56 11.01
N LEU A 142 -20.34 -7.32 9.99
CA LEU A 142 -19.93 -7.14 8.61
C LEU A 142 -20.95 -6.25 7.90
N TYR A 143 -20.46 -5.15 7.33
CA TYR A 143 -21.24 -4.26 6.47
C TYR A 143 -20.86 -4.48 5.01
N VAL A 144 -21.85 -4.36 4.15
CA VAL A 144 -21.72 -4.33 2.70
C VAL A 144 -22.44 -3.10 2.18
N LEU A 145 -21.70 -2.24 1.50
CA LEU A 145 -22.23 -1.03 0.86
C LEU A 145 -22.12 -1.16 -0.64
N ASP A 146 -23.05 -0.56 -1.33
CA ASP A 146 -22.94 -0.26 -2.76
C ASP A 146 -21.77 0.72 -2.98
N GLY A 147 -20.84 0.37 -3.86
CA GLY A 147 -19.61 1.14 -4.05
C GLY A 147 -19.84 2.55 -4.56
N ALA A 148 -20.75 2.71 -5.52
CA ALA A 148 -21.03 4.01 -6.14
C ALA A 148 -21.78 4.98 -5.22
N SER A 149 -22.72 4.47 -4.42
CA SER A 149 -23.64 5.31 -3.65
C SER A 149 -23.43 5.27 -2.14
N GLY A 150 -22.69 4.31 -1.61
CA GLY A 150 -22.55 4.06 -0.17
C GLY A 150 -23.82 3.58 0.52
N VAL A 151 -24.85 3.22 -0.25
CA VAL A 151 -26.10 2.67 0.28
C VAL A 151 -25.82 1.28 0.86
N GLU A 152 -26.30 1.06 2.08
CA GLU A 152 -26.17 -0.23 2.75
C GLU A 152 -26.99 -1.29 2.01
N ARG A 153 -26.30 -2.32 1.51
CA ARG A 153 -26.91 -3.52 0.92
C ARG A 153 -27.17 -4.59 1.99
N ALA A 154 -26.24 -4.71 2.95
CA ALA A 154 -26.38 -5.64 4.07
C ALA A 154 -25.57 -5.19 5.30
N ALA A 155 -26.05 -5.59 6.47
CA ALA A 155 -25.32 -5.50 7.72
C ALA A 155 -25.67 -6.73 8.58
N VAL A 156 -24.70 -7.58 8.86
CA VAL A 156 -24.89 -8.83 9.59
C VAL A 156 -23.92 -8.96 10.74
N HIS A 157 -24.40 -9.41 11.90
CA HIS A 157 -23.52 -9.78 13.00
C HIS A 157 -22.87 -11.12 12.72
N LEU A 158 -21.56 -11.18 12.91
CA LEU A 158 -20.78 -12.41 12.77
C LEU A 158 -20.85 -13.24 14.05
N GLN A 159 -20.67 -14.55 13.92
CA GLN A 159 -20.35 -15.38 15.07
C GLN A 159 -19.02 -14.90 15.66
N ALA A 160 -18.96 -14.76 17.00
CA ALA A 160 -17.70 -14.41 17.66
C ALA A 160 -16.61 -15.45 17.34
N PRO A 161 -15.34 -15.02 17.25
CA PRO A 161 -14.25 -15.96 17.10
C PRO A 161 -14.11 -16.85 18.37
N PRO A 162 -13.26 -17.91 18.34
CA PRO A 162 -13.01 -18.73 19.51
C PRO A 162 -12.56 -17.91 20.72
N PRO A 163 -12.81 -18.39 21.96
CA PRO A 163 -12.50 -17.63 23.19
C PRO A 163 -11.03 -17.25 23.38
N GLU A 164 -10.12 -17.95 22.70
CA GLU A 164 -8.68 -17.70 22.74
C GLU A 164 -8.27 -16.55 21.79
N ALA A 165 -9.17 -16.11 20.93
CA ALA A 165 -9.03 -14.93 20.08
C ALA A 165 -9.79 -13.75 20.69
N GLU A 166 -9.40 -12.55 20.34
CA GLU A 166 -10.06 -11.34 20.82
C GLU A 166 -11.25 -10.96 19.96
N ARG A 167 -11.01 -10.84 18.64
CA ARG A 167 -12.02 -10.43 17.66
C ARG A 167 -11.64 -10.85 16.25
N TRP A 168 -12.60 -10.91 15.36
CA TRP A 168 -12.31 -10.86 13.92
C TRP A 168 -11.79 -9.47 13.57
N GLU A 169 -10.70 -9.42 12.86
CA GLU A 169 -10.09 -8.14 12.48
C GLU A 169 -9.74 -8.07 11.00
N HIS A 170 -9.20 -9.15 10.44
CA HIS A 170 -8.80 -9.19 9.05
C HIS A 170 -9.88 -9.87 8.20
N LEU A 171 -10.23 -9.22 7.12
CA LEU A 171 -11.26 -9.58 6.17
C LEU A 171 -10.65 -9.59 4.77
N VAL A 172 -10.82 -10.67 4.03
CA VAL A 172 -10.37 -10.76 2.63
C VAL A 172 -11.45 -11.42 1.78
N VAL A 173 -11.87 -10.75 0.71
CA VAL A 173 -12.76 -11.33 -0.29
C VAL A 173 -11.98 -12.33 -1.14
N ALA A 174 -12.54 -13.51 -1.36
CA ALA A 174 -11.84 -14.65 -1.92
C ALA A 174 -12.69 -15.45 -2.91
N ASN A 175 -12.02 -16.34 -3.66
CA ASN A 175 -12.62 -17.30 -4.58
C ASN A 175 -12.20 -18.73 -4.21
N PHE A 176 -12.74 -19.29 -3.12
CA PHE A 176 -12.43 -20.66 -2.71
C PHE A 176 -13.21 -21.72 -3.50
N ARG A 177 -14.41 -21.36 -3.95
CA ARG A 177 -15.34 -22.27 -4.63
C ARG A 177 -15.24 -22.21 -6.16
N GLY A 178 -14.34 -21.40 -6.74
CA GLY A 178 -14.26 -21.19 -8.19
C GLY A 178 -15.47 -20.45 -8.78
N LYS A 179 -16.09 -19.55 -7.99
CA LYS A 179 -17.29 -18.79 -8.38
C LYS A 179 -17.05 -17.27 -8.49
N GLY A 180 -15.79 -16.84 -8.53
CA GLY A 180 -15.40 -15.44 -8.42
C GLY A 180 -15.36 -14.98 -6.97
N ASP A 181 -15.36 -13.69 -6.75
CA ASP A 181 -15.21 -13.02 -5.43
C ASP A 181 -16.44 -13.18 -4.51
N ARG A 182 -16.89 -14.42 -4.34
CA ARG A 182 -18.12 -14.79 -3.61
C ARG A 182 -17.88 -15.52 -2.30
N ASP A 183 -16.63 -15.53 -1.85
CA ASP A 183 -16.23 -16.13 -0.59
C ASP A 183 -15.52 -15.08 0.26
N LEU A 184 -15.47 -15.33 1.57
CA LEU A 184 -14.86 -14.44 2.54
C LEU A 184 -13.95 -15.22 3.45
N LEU A 185 -12.74 -14.74 3.62
CA LEU A 185 -11.83 -15.16 4.66
C LEU A 185 -11.90 -14.17 5.83
N LEU A 186 -12.04 -14.67 7.04
CA LEU A 186 -11.87 -13.93 8.28
C LEU A 186 -10.67 -14.47 9.04
N GLN A 187 -9.85 -13.57 9.59
CA GLN A 187 -8.78 -13.93 10.53
C GLN A 187 -8.97 -13.16 11.83
N ALA A 188 -8.80 -13.86 12.95
CA ALA A 188 -8.93 -13.26 14.27
C ALA A 188 -7.60 -12.76 14.82
N THR A 189 -7.65 -11.75 15.70
CA THR A 189 -6.51 -11.34 16.50
C THR A 189 -6.22 -12.34 17.61
N ASN A 190 -5.01 -12.31 18.14
CA ASN A 190 -4.66 -12.99 19.38
C ASN A 190 -5.10 -12.17 20.60
N ALA A 191 -5.57 -12.84 21.65
CA ALA A 191 -5.83 -12.19 22.94
C ALA A 191 -4.54 -11.77 23.67
N ALA A 192 -3.39 -12.33 23.28
CA ALA A 192 -2.09 -11.99 23.81
C ALA A 192 -1.01 -12.27 22.73
N GLY A 193 0.03 -11.46 22.72
CA GLY A 193 1.13 -11.59 21.75
C GLY A 193 0.93 -10.71 20.54
N TYR A 194 1.54 -11.14 19.43
CA TYR A 194 1.37 -10.46 18.15
C TYR A 194 -0.07 -10.58 17.69
N ARG A 195 -0.51 -9.57 17.00
CA ARG A 195 -1.85 -9.24 16.67
C ARG A 195 -2.60 -10.24 15.83
N MET A 196 -2.12 -10.56 14.64
CA MET A 196 -2.83 -11.51 13.78
C MET A 196 -2.60 -12.92 14.27
N GLY A 197 -3.71 -13.61 14.50
CA GLY A 197 -3.72 -14.91 15.18
C GLY A 197 -3.87 -16.09 14.23
N ARG A 198 -3.87 -17.27 14.84
CA ARG A 198 -3.94 -18.56 14.16
C ARG A 198 -5.33 -18.97 13.71
N PHE A 199 -6.37 -18.21 14.10
CA PHE A 199 -7.76 -18.56 13.81
C PHE A 199 -8.18 -17.99 12.47
N LEU A 200 -8.58 -18.87 11.56
CA LEU A 200 -9.17 -18.56 10.26
C LEU A 200 -10.56 -19.16 10.16
N ALA A 201 -11.44 -18.47 9.44
CA ALA A 201 -12.72 -19.03 9.00
C ALA A 201 -13.04 -18.53 7.58
N ALA A 202 -13.37 -19.45 6.70
CA ALA A 202 -13.80 -19.15 5.33
C ALA A 202 -15.32 -19.36 5.20
N TYR A 203 -16.01 -18.45 4.54
CA TYR A 203 -17.44 -18.49 4.36
C TYR A 203 -17.83 -18.34 2.89
N ALA A 204 -18.93 -18.96 2.52
CA ALA A 204 -19.71 -18.55 1.36
C ALA A 204 -20.39 -17.22 1.70
N LEU A 205 -20.05 -16.15 0.98
CA LEU A 205 -20.49 -14.80 1.35
C LEU A 205 -22.00 -14.63 1.27
N ASP A 206 -22.65 -15.21 0.27
CA ASP A 206 -24.11 -15.21 0.11
C ASP A 206 -24.83 -15.90 1.28
N GLU A 207 -24.25 -16.98 1.83
CA GLU A 207 -24.77 -17.66 3.02
C GLU A 207 -24.52 -16.85 4.28
N LEU A 208 -23.31 -16.27 4.40
CA LEU A 208 -22.98 -15.42 5.55
C LEU A 208 -23.89 -14.19 5.64
N LEU A 209 -24.14 -13.53 4.52
CA LEU A 209 -25.01 -12.34 4.48
C LEU A 209 -26.49 -12.68 4.77
N ARG A 210 -26.93 -13.90 4.41
CA ARG A 210 -28.29 -14.36 4.70
C ARG A 210 -28.48 -14.78 6.15
N ASP A 211 -27.53 -15.54 6.71
CA ASP A 211 -27.69 -16.27 7.96
C ASP A 211 -26.94 -15.62 9.14
N GLY A 212 -26.04 -14.65 8.86
CA GLY A 212 -25.25 -13.92 9.87
C GLY A 212 -24.50 -14.86 10.81
N ALA A 213 -24.66 -14.67 12.10
CA ALA A 213 -24.00 -15.49 13.13
C ALA A 213 -24.40 -16.99 13.12
N ALA A 214 -25.46 -17.36 12.40
CA ALA A 214 -25.86 -18.74 12.24
C ALA A 214 -25.22 -19.42 11.00
N ALA A 215 -24.53 -18.67 10.16
CA ALA A 215 -23.85 -19.21 8.99
C ALA A 215 -22.77 -20.22 9.39
N SER A 216 -22.70 -21.32 8.67
CA SER A 216 -21.61 -22.30 8.85
C SER A 216 -20.44 -21.92 7.95
N PRO A 217 -19.18 -21.97 8.45
CA PRO A 217 -18.05 -21.76 7.59
C PRO A 217 -17.89 -22.91 6.60
N LEU A 218 -17.32 -22.63 5.42
CA LEU A 218 -16.85 -23.62 4.48
C LEU A 218 -15.80 -24.51 5.14
N TRP A 219 -14.91 -23.85 5.88
CA TRP A 219 -13.92 -24.46 6.75
C TRP A 219 -13.45 -23.44 7.80
N ALA A 220 -12.86 -23.94 8.90
CA ALA A 220 -12.22 -23.13 9.93
C ALA A 220 -10.96 -23.83 10.43
N ARG A 221 -9.97 -23.02 10.86
CA ARG A 221 -8.69 -23.52 11.40
C ARG A 221 -8.30 -22.75 12.65
N ASP A 222 -7.53 -23.43 13.52
CA ASP A 222 -6.98 -22.86 14.76
C ASP A 222 -5.46 -23.09 14.87
N ASP A 223 -4.81 -23.44 13.76
CA ASP A 223 -3.39 -23.79 13.73
C ASP A 223 -2.62 -23.10 12.58
N PHE A 224 -3.15 -22.01 12.03
CA PHE A 224 -2.53 -21.24 10.96
C PHE A 224 -1.25 -20.56 11.48
N LEU A 225 -0.16 -20.70 10.73
CA LEU A 225 1.06 -19.93 10.95
C LEU A 225 0.91 -18.56 10.29
N ALA A 226 0.46 -17.59 11.07
CA ALA A 226 0.07 -16.29 10.59
C ALA A 226 1.28 -15.42 10.22
N ASN A 227 1.05 -14.49 9.29
CA ASN A 227 1.79 -13.25 9.26
C ASN A 227 1.34 -12.41 10.47
N ALA A 228 2.24 -12.15 11.40
CA ALA A 228 1.90 -11.67 12.73
C ALA A 228 1.36 -10.24 12.74
N HIS A 229 1.78 -9.41 11.79
CA HIS A 229 1.41 -8.00 11.76
C HIS A 229 0.26 -7.67 10.81
N ASN A 230 0.17 -8.34 9.68
CA ASN A 230 -0.67 -7.89 8.58
C ASN A 230 -1.79 -8.84 8.17
N GLY A 231 -1.79 -10.06 8.68
CA GLY A 231 -2.80 -11.04 8.35
C GLY A 231 -2.51 -11.83 7.07
N ALA A 232 -3.42 -12.74 6.78
CA ALA A 232 -3.33 -13.64 5.66
C ALA A 232 -3.44 -12.92 4.31
N ARG A 233 -2.75 -13.45 3.30
CA ARG A 233 -2.93 -13.11 1.89
C ARG A 233 -3.71 -14.20 1.20
N ILE A 234 -4.22 -13.89 0.02
CA ILE A 234 -4.79 -14.89 -0.89
C ILE A 234 -4.23 -14.70 -2.29
N ALA A 235 -4.05 -15.78 -3.01
CA ALA A 235 -3.76 -15.79 -4.43
C ALA A 235 -4.07 -17.17 -5.01
N ASP A 236 -4.32 -17.23 -6.33
CA ASP A 236 -4.31 -18.46 -7.10
C ASP A 236 -2.85 -18.80 -7.45
N LEU A 237 -2.21 -19.60 -6.59
CA LEU A 237 -0.78 -19.92 -6.73
C LEU A 237 -0.48 -20.93 -7.82
N ASP A 238 -1.41 -21.82 -8.11
CA ASP A 238 -1.19 -22.93 -9.06
C ASP A 238 -1.96 -22.76 -10.37
N GLY A 239 -2.75 -21.70 -10.50
CA GLY A 239 -3.50 -21.37 -11.70
C GLY A 239 -4.78 -22.20 -11.89
N ASP A 240 -5.33 -22.79 -10.82
CA ASP A 240 -6.56 -23.60 -10.88
C ASP A 240 -7.85 -22.76 -10.84
N GLY A 241 -7.74 -21.44 -10.70
CA GLY A 241 -8.84 -20.48 -10.64
C GLY A 241 -9.44 -20.35 -9.25
N ARG A 242 -8.80 -20.87 -8.19
CA ARG A 242 -9.21 -20.75 -6.80
C ARG A 242 -8.06 -20.23 -5.95
N HIS A 243 -8.38 -19.56 -4.85
CA HIS A 243 -7.36 -18.93 -4.02
C HIS A 243 -6.87 -19.82 -2.89
N GLU A 244 -5.56 -19.92 -2.71
CA GLU A 244 -4.90 -20.36 -1.49
C GLU A 244 -4.86 -19.24 -0.48
N VAL A 245 -4.84 -19.61 0.82
CA VAL A 245 -4.59 -18.70 1.94
C VAL A 245 -3.13 -18.80 2.35
N LEU A 246 -2.46 -17.65 2.42
CA LEU A 246 -1.03 -17.51 2.52
C LEU A 246 -0.61 -16.84 3.83
N GLY A 247 0.35 -17.47 4.48
CA GLY A 247 1.06 -17.03 5.66
C GLY A 247 2.39 -17.77 5.71
N GLY A 248 2.81 -18.18 6.89
CA GLY A 248 3.83 -19.22 7.02
C GLY A 248 3.32 -20.61 6.62
N ASP A 249 2.00 -20.74 6.48
CA ASP A 249 1.33 -21.88 5.84
C ASP A 249 0.83 -21.49 4.46
N ILE A 250 0.66 -22.48 3.59
CA ILE A 250 -0.24 -22.43 2.44
C ILE A 250 -1.44 -23.32 2.77
N ILE A 251 -2.63 -22.73 2.79
CA ILE A 251 -3.90 -23.45 2.99
C ILE A 251 -4.66 -23.48 1.67
N ARG A 252 -5.05 -24.66 1.24
CA ARG A 252 -5.83 -24.87 0.02
C ARG A 252 -7.24 -24.27 0.12
N PRO A 253 -7.94 -24.09 -1.01
CA PRO A 253 -9.31 -23.59 -1.02
C PRO A 253 -10.30 -24.39 -0.17
N ASP A 254 -10.03 -25.69 0.05
CA ASP A 254 -10.84 -26.59 0.89
C ASP A 254 -10.48 -26.58 2.39
N GLY A 255 -9.50 -25.74 2.78
CA GLY A 255 -9.03 -25.61 4.15
C GLY A 255 -7.90 -26.57 4.54
N GLU A 256 -7.46 -27.46 3.66
CA GLU A 256 -6.35 -28.37 3.95
C GLU A 256 -5.01 -27.64 3.83
N ARG A 257 -4.09 -27.90 4.77
CA ARG A 257 -2.75 -27.32 4.72
C ARG A 257 -1.90 -28.03 3.68
N LEU A 258 -1.41 -27.29 2.70
CA LEU A 258 -0.51 -27.79 1.67
C LEU A 258 0.95 -27.83 2.15
N SER A 259 1.42 -26.76 2.79
CA SER A 259 2.79 -26.65 3.29
C SER A 259 2.90 -25.71 4.48
N ARG A 260 4.04 -25.78 5.19
CA ARG A 260 4.41 -24.87 6.30
C ARG A 260 5.89 -24.52 6.21
N LEU A 261 6.20 -23.23 6.32
CA LEU A 261 7.56 -22.73 6.41
C LEU A 261 8.20 -23.07 7.76
N PRO A 262 9.52 -23.28 7.80
CA PRO A 262 10.26 -23.55 9.04
C PRO A 262 10.58 -22.27 9.83
N VAL A 263 9.58 -21.41 10.06
CA VAL A 263 9.74 -20.14 10.78
C VAL A 263 10.09 -20.41 12.24
N GLU A 264 11.12 -19.74 12.74
CA GLU A 264 11.57 -19.79 14.14
C GLU A 264 11.27 -18.50 14.90
N GLY A 265 11.26 -17.37 14.18
CA GLY A 265 10.78 -16.07 14.66
C GLY A 265 9.28 -15.89 14.41
N HIS A 266 8.93 -14.78 13.77
CA HIS A 266 7.59 -14.53 13.26
C HIS A 266 7.67 -13.84 11.88
N LEU A 267 6.59 -13.91 11.12
CA LEU A 267 6.54 -13.26 9.81
C LEU A 267 5.99 -11.84 9.95
N ASP A 268 6.71 -10.88 9.35
CA ASP A 268 6.32 -9.48 9.30
C ASP A 268 5.54 -9.13 8.04
N SER A 269 5.99 -9.60 6.89
CA SER A 269 5.44 -9.22 5.60
C SER A 269 5.39 -10.38 4.62
N LEU A 270 4.40 -10.34 3.73
CA LEU A 270 4.21 -11.28 2.64
C LEU A 270 3.95 -10.54 1.33
N PHE A 271 4.55 -11.03 0.25
CA PHE A 271 4.33 -10.52 -1.10
C PHE A 271 4.06 -11.68 -2.05
N VAL A 272 3.14 -11.49 -2.96
CA VAL A 272 2.79 -12.50 -3.99
C VAL A 272 3.13 -11.91 -5.36
N ALA A 273 3.97 -12.60 -6.11
CA ALA A 273 4.38 -12.18 -7.45
C ALA A 273 4.92 -13.37 -8.25
N ASP A 274 5.04 -13.21 -9.56
CA ASP A 274 5.80 -14.12 -10.43
C ASP A 274 7.29 -13.78 -10.33
N VAL A 275 7.90 -14.14 -9.19
CA VAL A 275 9.33 -13.88 -8.92
C VAL A 275 10.22 -14.75 -9.80
N ARG A 276 9.78 -15.95 -10.08
CA ARG A 276 10.50 -16.97 -10.84
C ARG A 276 9.72 -17.38 -12.08
N PRO A 277 9.69 -16.59 -13.14
CA PRO A 277 8.94 -16.88 -14.36
C PRO A 277 9.41 -18.16 -15.09
N ASP A 278 10.50 -18.78 -14.65
CA ASP A 278 10.96 -20.09 -15.08
C ASP A 278 10.29 -21.25 -14.30
N LEU A 279 9.49 -20.95 -13.26
CA LEU A 279 8.68 -21.92 -12.51
C LEU A 279 7.18 -21.71 -12.82
N PRO A 280 6.35 -22.73 -12.69
CA PRO A 280 4.92 -22.56 -12.92
C PRO A 280 4.22 -21.95 -11.72
N GLY A 281 3.28 -21.03 -11.97
CA GLY A 281 2.45 -20.38 -10.97
C GLY A 281 3.09 -19.12 -10.38
N LEU A 282 2.63 -18.72 -9.21
CA LEU A 282 3.14 -17.57 -8.48
C LEU A 282 3.98 -18.00 -7.29
N GLU A 283 4.88 -17.12 -6.86
CA GLU A 283 5.65 -17.27 -5.63
C GLU A 283 5.18 -16.33 -4.54
N VAL A 284 5.53 -16.70 -3.31
CA VAL A 284 5.36 -15.89 -2.11
C VAL A 284 6.72 -15.58 -1.52
N VAL A 285 6.99 -14.30 -1.34
CA VAL A 285 8.12 -13.80 -0.54
C VAL A 285 7.62 -13.57 0.87
N ALA A 286 8.27 -14.17 1.87
CA ALA A 286 7.95 -13.96 3.28
C ALA A 286 9.18 -13.50 4.06
N LEU A 287 8.99 -12.54 4.97
CA LEU A 287 10.05 -11.95 5.77
C LEU A 287 9.91 -12.38 7.22
N GLU A 288 10.96 -12.98 7.77
CA GLU A 288 11.04 -13.46 9.16
C GLU A 288 11.79 -12.45 10.03
N GLU A 289 11.09 -11.89 11.03
CA GLU A 289 11.69 -11.11 12.10
C GLU A 289 12.07 -12.01 13.28
N GLY A 290 13.26 -11.79 13.85
CA GLY A 290 13.79 -12.60 14.92
C GLY A 290 14.25 -13.99 14.46
N GLY A 291 14.78 -14.79 15.38
CA GLY A 291 15.36 -16.08 15.02
C GLY A 291 16.52 -15.96 14.05
N PRO A 292 16.54 -16.71 12.95
CA PRO A 292 17.56 -16.61 11.89
C PRO A 292 17.45 -15.39 10.98
N GLU A 293 16.38 -14.59 11.05
CA GLU A 293 16.19 -13.36 10.25
C GLU A 293 16.23 -13.62 8.74
N ARG A 294 15.30 -14.45 8.24
CA ARG A 294 15.32 -14.96 6.88
C ARG A 294 14.30 -14.28 5.96
N VAL A 295 14.64 -14.29 4.68
CA VAL A 295 13.71 -14.12 3.58
C VAL A 295 13.45 -15.50 2.97
N PHE A 296 12.19 -15.86 2.81
CA PHE A 296 11.77 -17.10 2.17
C PHE A 296 11.16 -16.81 0.81
N LEU A 297 11.46 -17.65 -0.17
CA LEU A 297 10.68 -17.79 -1.40
C LEU A 297 10.07 -19.18 -1.43
N TYR A 298 8.77 -19.26 -1.61
CA TYR A 298 8.03 -20.52 -1.66
C TYR A 298 6.82 -20.41 -2.61
N ASN A 299 6.27 -21.54 -3.01
CA ASN A 299 5.08 -21.61 -3.85
C ASN A 299 4.23 -22.83 -3.49
N HIS A 300 3.24 -23.16 -4.32
CA HIS A 300 2.37 -24.33 -4.14
C HIS A 300 3.13 -25.67 -4.07
N THR A 301 4.37 -25.73 -4.55
CA THR A 301 5.22 -26.95 -4.45
C THR A 301 6.06 -27.00 -3.16
N GLY A 302 6.12 -25.91 -2.40
CA GLY A 302 6.85 -25.79 -1.14
C GLY A 302 7.93 -24.71 -1.15
N LEU A 303 8.86 -24.82 -0.20
CA LEU A 303 9.99 -23.90 -0.07
C LEU A 303 10.94 -24.03 -1.27
N ILE A 304 11.24 -22.90 -1.94
CA ILE A 304 12.18 -22.83 -3.06
C ILE A 304 13.57 -22.49 -2.54
N TRP A 305 13.69 -21.42 -1.76
CA TRP A 305 14.92 -21.05 -1.08
C TRP A 305 14.64 -20.23 0.18
N GLU A 306 15.63 -20.16 1.07
CA GLU A 306 15.75 -19.21 2.17
C GLU A 306 17.07 -18.47 2.07
N ALA A 307 17.07 -17.19 2.41
CA ALA A 307 18.24 -16.32 2.37
C ALA A 307 18.28 -15.42 3.61
N HIS A 308 19.48 -15.06 4.03
CA HIS A 308 19.70 -14.04 5.05
C HIS A 308 20.92 -13.18 4.69
N HIS A 309 21.03 -11.98 5.24
CA HIS A 309 22.11 -11.07 4.95
C HIS A 309 22.69 -10.42 6.21
N GLN A 310 23.92 -10.78 6.58
CA GLN A 310 24.75 -10.11 7.59
C GLN A 310 24.03 -9.77 8.91
N HIS A 311 23.17 -10.62 9.41
CA HIS A 311 22.33 -10.37 10.61
C HIS A 311 21.42 -9.14 10.47
N GLN A 312 21.00 -8.83 9.24
CA GLN A 312 20.00 -7.82 8.97
C GLN A 312 18.63 -8.44 9.09
N GLU A 313 17.80 -7.82 9.90
CA GLU A 313 16.43 -8.24 10.14
C GLU A 313 15.50 -7.69 9.06
N PRO A 314 14.94 -8.54 8.19
CA PRO A 314 14.01 -8.08 7.17
C PRO A 314 12.63 -7.82 7.79
N GLN A 315 12.09 -6.63 7.57
CA GLN A 315 10.76 -6.27 8.08
C GLN A 315 9.76 -5.94 6.99
N ASN A 316 10.22 -5.24 5.97
CA ASN A 316 9.40 -4.91 4.81
C ASN A 316 10.24 -5.03 3.54
N ALA A 317 9.59 -5.15 2.40
CA ALA A 317 10.27 -5.29 1.12
C ALA A 317 9.52 -4.55 0.01
N ALA A 318 10.21 -4.34 -1.09
CA ALA A 318 9.63 -4.09 -2.39
C ALA A 318 10.02 -5.24 -3.31
N VAL A 319 9.05 -5.79 -4.04
CA VAL A 319 9.26 -6.89 -4.99
C VAL A 319 8.92 -6.36 -6.38
N GLY A 320 9.86 -6.43 -7.31
CA GLY A 320 9.67 -5.89 -8.65
C GLY A 320 10.87 -6.12 -9.56
N ASP A 321 10.69 -5.91 -10.84
CA ASP A 321 11.76 -5.93 -11.84
C ASP A 321 12.57 -4.64 -11.72
N PHE A 322 13.59 -4.63 -10.85
CA PHE A 322 14.48 -3.49 -10.65
C PHE A 322 15.71 -3.54 -11.55
N ASP A 323 16.04 -4.71 -12.09
CA ASP A 323 17.13 -4.95 -13.02
C ASP A 323 16.64 -5.72 -14.25
N ALA A 324 16.11 -5.00 -15.23
CA ALA A 324 15.53 -5.58 -16.45
C ALA A 324 16.51 -6.45 -17.27
N ASP A 325 17.79 -6.46 -16.93
CA ASP A 325 18.79 -7.33 -17.54
C ASP A 325 18.89 -8.69 -16.83
N ARG A 326 18.21 -8.86 -15.67
CA ARG A 326 18.14 -10.12 -14.91
C ARG A 326 16.80 -10.83 -15.12
N PRO A 327 16.80 -12.15 -15.17
CA PRO A 327 15.54 -12.89 -15.24
C PRO A 327 14.87 -13.01 -13.88
N GLY A 328 13.59 -12.73 -13.83
CA GLY A 328 12.76 -12.76 -12.61
C GLY A 328 12.68 -11.42 -11.91
N LEU A 329 12.14 -11.40 -10.69
CA LEU A 329 11.99 -10.17 -9.93
C LEU A 329 13.01 -10.10 -8.81
N GLU A 330 13.45 -8.89 -8.51
CA GLU A 330 14.30 -8.60 -7.37
C GLU A 330 13.46 -8.32 -6.12
N ILE A 331 14.08 -8.55 -4.96
CA ILE A 331 13.49 -8.32 -3.65
C ILE A 331 14.39 -7.35 -2.89
N TRP A 332 13.98 -6.09 -2.82
CA TRP A 332 14.62 -5.11 -1.95
C TRP A 332 14.10 -5.29 -0.53
N CYS A 333 14.99 -5.52 0.42
CA CYS A 333 14.66 -5.75 1.82
C CYS A 333 15.13 -4.58 2.68
N ARG A 334 14.24 -4.08 3.51
CA ARG A 334 14.56 -3.12 4.54
C ARG A 334 15.24 -3.79 5.71
N SER A 335 16.24 -3.14 6.30
CA SER A 335 16.80 -3.51 7.60
C SER A 335 16.20 -2.67 8.74
N ARG A 336 16.16 -3.23 9.94
CA ARG A 336 15.56 -2.58 11.12
C ARG A 336 16.44 -1.54 11.81
N TYR A 337 17.70 -1.44 11.50
CA TYR A 337 18.65 -0.67 12.31
C TYR A 337 18.42 0.84 12.22
N ASP A 338 17.99 1.45 13.31
CA ASP A 338 17.65 2.88 13.43
C ASP A 338 18.80 3.85 13.07
N ARG A 339 20.03 3.41 13.15
CA ARG A 339 21.20 4.25 12.89
C ARG A 339 21.91 3.96 11.58
N HIS A 340 21.77 2.73 11.10
CA HIS A 340 22.46 2.21 9.94
C HIS A 340 21.50 1.33 9.16
N GLN A 341 20.53 1.95 8.52
CA GLN A 341 19.70 1.19 7.61
C GLN A 341 20.55 0.76 6.43
N GLN A 342 20.75 -0.54 6.35
CA GLN A 342 21.51 -1.20 5.30
C GLN A 342 20.60 -2.12 4.50
N PRO A 343 19.71 -1.58 3.67
CA PRO A 343 18.89 -2.40 2.82
C PRO A 343 19.77 -3.23 1.88
N TRP A 344 19.24 -4.36 1.48
CA TRP A 344 19.88 -5.24 0.51
C TRP A 344 18.88 -5.71 -0.52
N VAL A 345 19.39 -6.10 -1.67
CA VAL A 345 18.56 -6.59 -2.78
C VAL A 345 18.98 -8.02 -3.09
N LEU A 346 17.99 -8.91 -3.10
CA LEU A 346 18.12 -10.28 -3.55
C LEU A 346 17.64 -10.38 -5.01
N ASP A 347 18.32 -11.20 -5.80
CA ASP A 347 17.77 -11.61 -7.08
C ASP A 347 16.72 -12.74 -6.90
N ALA A 348 16.07 -13.14 -7.97
CA ALA A 348 15.06 -14.20 -7.99
C ALA A 348 15.55 -15.58 -7.48
N ARG A 349 16.85 -15.75 -7.29
CA ARG A 349 17.49 -16.98 -6.80
C ARG A 349 17.94 -16.89 -5.35
N GLY A 350 17.72 -15.73 -4.70
CA GLY A 350 18.10 -15.47 -3.32
C GLY A 350 19.55 -15.03 -3.15
N GLU A 351 20.25 -14.66 -4.22
CA GLU A 351 21.61 -14.13 -4.16
C GLU A 351 21.58 -12.62 -3.90
N VAL A 352 22.41 -12.15 -2.96
CA VAL A 352 22.53 -10.71 -2.67
C VAL A 352 23.28 -10.03 -3.83
N ILE A 353 22.61 -9.10 -4.51
CA ILE A 353 23.15 -8.38 -5.67
C ILE A 353 23.49 -6.91 -5.38
N ALA A 354 22.90 -6.34 -4.33
CA ALA A 354 23.20 -4.99 -3.88
C ALA A 354 22.98 -4.87 -2.36
N SER A 355 23.74 -3.97 -1.75
CA SER A 355 23.55 -3.50 -0.37
C SER A 355 24.23 -2.16 -0.22
N TYR A 356 23.62 -1.25 0.56
CA TYR A 356 24.15 0.10 0.75
C TYR A 356 23.66 0.68 2.08
N GLU A 357 24.36 1.70 2.55
CA GLU A 357 23.98 2.47 3.73
C GLU A 357 23.03 3.61 3.31
N MET A 358 21.78 3.61 3.81
CA MET A 358 20.82 4.67 3.46
C MET A 358 21.34 6.08 3.80
N ALA A 359 22.07 6.23 4.90
CA ALA A 359 22.65 7.51 5.29
C ALA A 359 23.70 8.05 4.31
N GLU A 360 24.29 7.18 3.49
CA GLU A 360 25.30 7.56 2.48
C GLU A 360 24.68 7.96 1.14
N VAL A 361 23.51 7.37 0.81
CA VAL A 361 22.84 7.56 -0.49
C VAL A 361 21.70 8.58 -0.42
N ALA A 362 21.10 8.76 0.76
CA ALA A 362 19.99 9.67 0.95
C ALA A 362 20.41 11.15 0.90
N PRO A 363 19.56 12.05 0.41
CA PRO A 363 19.84 13.47 0.41
C PRO A 363 19.92 14.03 1.82
N LYS A 364 20.68 15.13 1.98
CA LYS A 364 20.83 15.80 3.28
C LYS A 364 19.45 16.17 3.86
N GLY A 365 19.23 15.78 5.10
CA GLY A 365 18.01 16.05 5.84
C GLY A 365 16.91 14.98 5.67
N TRP A 366 17.16 13.92 4.91
CA TRP A 366 16.32 12.73 4.95
C TRP A 366 16.43 12.05 6.31
N THR A 367 15.33 11.45 6.76
CA THR A 367 15.33 10.70 8.01
C THR A 367 16.23 9.47 7.96
N VAL A 368 17.05 9.28 8.98
CA VAL A 368 17.89 8.07 9.12
C VAL A 368 17.10 6.85 9.60
N LYS A 369 15.85 7.04 10.04
CA LYS A 369 14.96 5.94 10.43
C LYS A 369 14.39 5.22 9.20
N GLY A 370 14.51 5.84 8.07
CA GLY A 370 14.49 5.25 6.78
C GLY A 370 13.16 4.98 6.13
N VAL A 371 13.25 4.09 5.20
CA VAL A 371 12.20 3.68 4.29
C VAL A 371 11.44 2.50 4.89
N GLU A 372 10.30 2.74 5.47
CA GLU A 372 9.54 1.74 6.23
C GLU A 372 8.17 1.42 5.64
N GLU A 373 7.39 2.40 5.25
CA GLU A 373 6.28 2.23 4.31
C GLU A 373 6.87 2.21 2.91
N ILE A 374 6.74 1.13 2.17
CA ILE A 374 7.40 0.99 0.86
C ILE A 374 6.50 0.26 -0.13
N PHE A 375 6.55 0.73 -1.37
CA PHE A 375 5.90 0.10 -2.52
C PHE A 375 6.86 0.01 -3.70
N THR A 376 6.73 -1.05 -4.47
CA THR A 376 7.18 -1.06 -5.85
C THR A 376 6.28 -0.14 -6.67
N ILE A 377 6.86 0.62 -7.57
CA ILE A 377 6.14 1.55 -8.44
C ILE A 377 6.69 1.52 -9.86
N HIS A 378 5.81 1.52 -10.85
CA HIS A 378 6.14 1.64 -12.27
C HIS A 378 6.05 3.10 -12.70
N TRP A 379 6.94 3.94 -12.16
CA TRP A 379 6.90 5.39 -12.33
C TRP A 379 7.35 5.87 -13.70
N THR A 380 8.49 5.34 -14.18
CA THR A 380 9.12 5.87 -15.40
C THR A 380 8.46 5.40 -16.68
N GLY A 381 7.71 4.32 -16.64
CA GLY A 381 7.23 3.62 -17.82
C GLY A 381 8.31 2.86 -18.58
N GLY A 382 9.53 2.84 -18.08
CA GLY A 382 10.63 2.02 -18.59
C GLY A 382 10.50 0.54 -18.19
N PRO A 383 11.44 -0.31 -18.61
CA PRO A 383 11.41 -1.72 -18.27
C PRO A 383 11.61 -1.98 -16.77
N ALA A 384 12.46 -1.20 -16.11
CA ALA A 384 12.72 -1.38 -14.67
C ALA A 384 11.75 -0.57 -13.81
N ALA A 385 11.25 -1.19 -12.76
CA ALA A 385 10.47 -0.56 -11.70
C ALA A 385 11.36 0.29 -10.77
N GLN A 386 10.74 1.09 -9.95
CA GLN A 386 11.36 1.88 -8.88
C GLN A 386 10.71 1.51 -7.55
N ALA A 387 11.19 2.12 -6.46
CA ALA A 387 10.54 2.05 -5.17
C ALA A 387 10.18 3.44 -4.67
N VAL A 388 9.06 3.52 -3.95
CA VAL A 388 8.61 4.72 -3.25
C VAL A 388 8.40 4.40 -1.78
N ALA A 389 8.84 5.28 -0.89
CA ALA A 389 8.78 5.02 0.54
C ALA A 389 8.68 6.28 1.39
N LYS A 390 8.19 6.08 2.62
CA LYS A 390 8.21 7.07 3.70
C LYS A 390 8.54 6.43 5.05
N GLU A 391 8.82 7.26 6.06
CA GLU A 391 8.90 6.82 7.45
C GLU A 391 7.51 6.46 8.00
N ARG A 392 7.39 5.33 8.69
CA ARG A 392 6.09 4.83 9.16
C ARG A 392 5.54 5.51 10.41
N HIS A 393 6.42 5.91 11.34
CA HIS A 393 6.00 6.35 12.68
C HIS A 393 5.56 7.81 12.76
N THR A 394 5.94 8.60 11.78
CA THR A 394 5.64 10.04 11.74
C THR A 394 5.20 10.46 10.36
N ALA A 395 4.44 11.53 10.29
CA ALA A 395 4.24 12.22 9.03
C ALA A 395 5.60 12.72 8.51
N GLY A 396 5.83 12.63 7.23
CA GLY A 396 7.12 13.02 6.67
C GLY A 396 7.19 12.97 5.15
N ASP A 397 8.38 13.25 4.67
CA ASP A 397 8.70 13.27 3.25
C ASP A 397 8.54 11.89 2.61
N VAL A 398 8.30 11.90 1.31
CA VAL A 398 8.25 10.71 0.46
C VAL A 398 9.46 10.68 -0.44
N ALA A 399 10.08 9.52 -0.60
CA ALA A 399 11.19 9.29 -1.51
C ALA A 399 10.78 8.34 -2.64
N LEU A 400 11.10 8.72 -3.86
CA LEU A 400 11.16 7.82 -5.02
C LEU A 400 12.64 7.52 -5.31
N PHE A 401 13.02 6.25 -5.38
CA PHE A 401 14.43 5.87 -5.51
C PHE A 401 14.62 4.59 -6.34
N ASP A 402 15.85 4.42 -6.79
CA ASP A 402 16.33 3.19 -7.43
C ASP A 402 16.73 2.17 -6.37
N PRO A 403 16.05 1.03 -6.24
CA PRO A 403 16.34 0.03 -5.22
C PRO A 403 17.75 -0.60 -5.33
N LEU A 404 18.31 -0.70 -6.52
CA LEU A 404 19.62 -1.33 -6.70
C LEU A 404 20.78 -0.47 -6.16
N THR A 405 20.62 0.85 -6.24
CA THR A 405 21.69 1.79 -5.88
C THR A 405 21.36 2.63 -4.65
N GLY A 406 20.10 2.66 -4.23
CA GLY A 406 19.60 3.57 -3.21
C GLY A 406 19.53 5.01 -3.65
N ALA A 407 19.76 5.29 -4.92
CA ALA A 407 19.80 6.64 -5.44
C ALA A 407 18.39 7.24 -5.51
N PHE A 408 18.21 8.37 -4.85
CA PHE A 408 16.95 9.09 -4.85
C PHE A 408 16.70 9.73 -6.21
N LEU A 409 15.57 9.42 -6.81
CA LEU A 409 15.09 10.03 -8.05
C LEU A 409 14.33 11.31 -7.74
N TRP A 410 13.49 11.28 -6.70
CA TRP A 410 12.81 12.44 -6.13
C TRP A 410 12.72 12.34 -4.62
N ARG A 411 12.70 13.47 -3.98
CA ARG A 411 12.22 13.66 -2.62
C ARG A 411 11.06 14.64 -2.71
N LEU A 412 9.88 14.19 -2.28
CA LEU A 412 8.69 15.01 -2.16
C LEU A 412 8.66 15.57 -0.74
N ASP A 413 8.62 16.89 -0.63
CA ASP A 413 8.56 17.61 0.66
C ASP A 413 7.10 17.56 1.15
N GLU A 414 6.78 16.49 1.86
CA GLU A 414 5.44 16.14 2.30
C GLU A 414 5.36 16.03 3.82
N GLN A 415 4.12 16.05 4.31
CA GLN A 415 3.79 15.61 5.67
C GLN A 415 2.88 14.37 5.57
N ALA A 416 3.33 13.40 4.79
CA ALA A 416 2.56 12.21 4.45
C ALA A 416 2.16 11.42 5.70
N ASP A 417 0.87 11.31 5.96
CA ASP A 417 0.32 10.40 6.97
C ASP A 417 0.29 8.96 6.42
N ARG A 418 -0.06 8.81 5.14
CA ARG A 418 -0.08 7.53 4.40
C ARG A 418 0.50 7.70 3.02
N LEU A 419 1.10 6.63 2.56
CA LEU A 419 1.60 6.46 1.20
C LEU A 419 0.85 5.31 0.52
N TYR A 420 0.49 5.51 -0.73
CA TYR A 420 -0.13 4.50 -1.57
C TYR A 420 0.34 4.63 -3.01
N VAL A 421 0.17 3.58 -3.79
CA VAL A 421 0.57 3.53 -5.20
C VAL A 421 -0.55 2.88 -6.00
N ALA A 422 -1.01 3.56 -7.04
CA ALA A 422 -2.02 3.04 -7.97
C ALA A 422 -1.93 3.72 -9.33
N ASP A 423 -2.40 3.05 -10.38
CA ASP A 423 -2.60 3.61 -11.72
C ASP A 423 -3.96 4.34 -11.77
N VAL A 424 -4.01 5.58 -11.25
CA VAL A 424 -5.25 6.38 -11.25
C VAL A 424 -5.38 7.29 -12.45
N SER A 425 -4.33 7.41 -13.28
CA SER A 425 -4.37 8.13 -14.55
C SER A 425 -4.87 7.25 -15.70
N GLY A 426 -4.73 5.92 -15.60
CA GLY A 426 -5.12 4.96 -16.62
C GLY A 426 -4.12 4.83 -17.76
N ASP A 427 -2.86 5.21 -17.55
CA ASP A 427 -1.80 5.09 -18.55
C ASP A 427 -0.82 3.93 -18.25
N TRP A 428 -1.21 2.99 -17.38
CA TRP A 428 -0.53 1.86 -16.77
C TRP A 428 0.66 2.21 -15.84
N ARG A 429 1.22 3.40 -15.94
CA ARG A 429 2.17 3.87 -14.92
C ARG A 429 1.41 4.15 -13.64
N GLU A 430 2.11 4.01 -12.55
CA GLU A 430 1.50 4.21 -11.24
C GLU A 430 1.83 5.59 -10.70
N GLU A 431 0.87 6.19 -10.02
CA GLU A 431 1.01 7.44 -9.31
C GLU A 431 1.43 7.22 -7.86
N ILE A 432 2.11 8.23 -7.31
CA ILE A 432 2.38 8.33 -5.88
C ILE A 432 1.21 9.08 -5.25
N ILE A 433 0.51 8.42 -4.33
CA ILE A 433 -0.67 8.94 -3.66
C ILE A 433 -0.34 9.12 -2.20
N VAL A 434 -0.48 10.34 -1.72
CA VAL A 434 -0.14 10.72 -0.35
C VAL A 434 -1.40 11.21 0.35
N LEU A 435 -1.74 10.60 1.48
CA LEU A 435 -2.70 11.19 2.40
C LEU A 435 -1.96 12.15 3.32
N ASN A 436 -2.28 13.43 3.23
CA ASN A 436 -1.67 14.52 4.00
C ASN A 436 -2.78 15.29 4.74
N GLY A 437 -3.07 14.85 5.97
CA GLY A 437 -4.18 15.41 6.74
C GLY A 437 -5.53 15.17 6.06
N SER A 438 -6.19 16.25 5.62
CA SER A 438 -7.48 16.20 4.91
C SER A 438 -7.37 16.29 3.39
N GLU A 439 -6.17 16.11 2.84
CA GLU A 439 -5.89 16.22 1.42
C GLU A 439 -5.29 14.93 0.87
N LEU A 440 -5.64 14.57 -0.36
CA LEU A 440 -4.89 13.61 -1.15
C LEU A 440 -4.01 14.38 -2.14
N HIS A 441 -2.71 14.12 -2.10
CA HIS A 441 -1.75 14.62 -3.06
C HIS A 441 -1.40 13.49 -4.02
N ILE A 442 -1.67 13.68 -5.30
CA ILE A 442 -1.45 12.69 -6.34
C ILE A 442 -0.38 13.21 -7.26
N TYR A 443 0.76 12.53 -7.29
CA TYR A 443 1.89 12.85 -8.14
C TYR A 443 1.89 11.94 -9.35
N GLU A 444 1.84 12.52 -10.52
CA GLU A 444 1.93 11.85 -11.82
C GLU A 444 3.30 12.11 -12.44
N ASN A 445 3.83 11.15 -13.19
CA ASN A 445 5.06 11.38 -13.95
C ASN A 445 4.77 12.33 -15.12
N PRO A 446 5.37 13.54 -15.15
CA PRO A 446 5.08 14.52 -16.18
C PRO A 446 5.70 14.19 -17.55
N GLY A 447 6.59 13.20 -17.62
CA GLY A 447 7.22 12.77 -18.85
C GLY A 447 6.28 11.94 -19.74
N PRO A 448 6.57 11.87 -21.05
CA PRO A 448 5.80 11.00 -21.92
C PRO A 448 5.97 9.54 -21.50
N ASN A 449 4.88 8.76 -21.59
CA ASN A 449 4.97 7.32 -21.37
C ASN A 449 5.73 6.69 -22.56
N PRO A 450 6.87 6.02 -22.32
CA PRO A 450 7.67 5.45 -23.39
C PRO A 450 7.06 4.20 -24.04
N ASP A 451 6.12 3.54 -23.35
CA ASP A 451 5.44 2.33 -23.80
C ASP A 451 3.94 2.37 -23.44
N PRO A 452 3.14 3.23 -24.14
CA PRO A 452 1.74 3.46 -23.77
C PRO A 452 0.83 2.26 -24.04
N ASP A 453 1.31 1.27 -24.80
CA ASP A 453 0.52 0.09 -25.16
C ASP A 453 0.80 -1.11 -24.23
N ARG A 454 1.66 -0.96 -23.21
CA ARG A 454 1.93 -2.01 -22.24
C ARG A 454 0.67 -2.32 -21.45
N PRO A 455 0.31 -3.62 -21.27
CA PRO A 455 -0.80 -4.01 -20.39
C PRO A 455 -0.58 -3.53 -18.96
N SER A 456 -1.63 -3.03 -18.33
CA SER A 456 -1.58 -2.63 -16.92
C SER A 456 -1.36 -3.84 -16.03
N LEU A 457 -0.48 -3.70 -15.03
CA LEU A 457 -0.31 -4.72 -14.00
C LEU A 457 -1.56 -4.85 -13.12
N TRP A 458 -2.36 -3.81 -13.05
CA TRP A 458 -3.63 -3.81 -12.32
C TRP A 458 -4.68 -4.74 -12.92
N ASP A 459 -4.51 -5.19 -14.16
CA ASP A 459 -5.33 -6.25 -14.78
C ASP A 459 -5.04 -7.64 -14.18
N GLN A 460 -3.87 -7.81 -13.56
CA GLN A 460 -3.49 -9.06 -12.92
C GLN A 460 -4.11 -9.15 -11.52
N ASP A 461 -4.84 -10.23 -11.27
CA ASP A 461 -5.59 -10.41 -10.02
C ASP A 461 -4.69 -10.35 -8.78
N HIS A 462 -3.58 -11.08 -8.76
CA HIS A 462 -2.65 -11.09 -7.62
C HIS A 462 -2.03 -9.72 -7.36
N TYR A 463 -1.71 -8.94 -8.42
CA TYR A 463 -1.16 -7.60 -8.29
C TYR A 463 -2.17 -6.65 -7.66
N ARG A 464 -3.40 -6.60 -8.20
CA ARG A 464 -4.49 -5.79 -7.65
C ARG A 464 -4.79 -6.14 -6.20
N ARG A 465 -4.88 -7.44 -5.87
CA ARG A 465 -5.11 -7.90 -4.48
C ARG A 465 -3.98 -7.52 -3.53
N SER A 466 -2.74 -7.46 -4.01
CA SER A 466 -1.61 -7.00 -3.20
C SER A 466 -1.77 -5.55 -2.73
N LYS A 467 -2.55 -4.75 -3.49
CA LYS A 467 -2.85 -3.35 -3.16
C LYS A 467 -4.05 -3.21 -2.21
N LEU A 468 -4.91 -4.22 -2.11
CA LEU A 468 -6.07 -4.23 -1.21
C LEU A 468 -5.75 -4.79 0.19
N THR A 469 -4.59 -5.40 0.35
CA THR A 469 -4.12 -5.94 1.63
C THR A 469 -2.77 -5.34 1.94
N TRP A 470 -2.59 -4.83 3.15
CA TRP A 470 -1.34 -4.16 3.50
C TRP A 470 -0.21 -5.11 3.84
N ASN A 471 1.02 -4.66 3.62
CA ASN A 471 2.23 -5.18 4.19
C ASN A 471 2.80 -4.17 5.16
N TYR A 472 2.96 -4.54 6.39
CA TYR A 472 3.61 -3.79 7.44
C TYR A 472 3.43 -2.27 7.30
N TYR A 473 2.28 -1.74 7.74
CA TYR A 473 1.88 -0.33 7.68
C TYR A 473 1.48 0.24 6.31
N SER A 474 1.21 -0.57 5.34
CA SER A 474 0.58 -0.15 4.09
C SER A 474 -0.59 -1.07 3.73
N PRO A 475 -1.52 -0.65 2.93
CA PRO A 475 -2.22 0.63 2.83
C PRO A 475 -3.14 0.96 3.95
#